data_7406c6677330a8d329ef14954f8505fa
#
_entry.id   7406c6677330a8d329ef14954f8505fa
#
_cell.length_a   1.000
_cell.length_b   1.000
_cell.length_c   1.000
_cell.angle_alpha   90.00
_cell.angle_beta   90.00
_cell.angle_gamma   90.00
#
_symmetry.space_group_name_H-M   'P 1'
#
loop_
_entity.id
_entity.type
_entity.pdbx_description
1 polymer ?
#
loop_
_entity_poly.entity_id
_entity_poly.type
_entity_poly.pdbx_seq_one_letter_code
_entity_poly.pdbx_strand_id
1 'polypeptide(L)'
;MSTNLITLEMDDDLGKAKAIFDQHKIHHILVLNDKELVGVITDRDIYKHLSPTIGTKKETPRDYSLLQKKLHLVMNRNLTTASVNDTLNEAVLLFHDNHISCLPIVNDKMEPLGIISWRDILKVIALQYRNKLTSEK
;
A
#
# COMPACT_ATOMS: atom_id res chain seq x y z
N MET A 1 9.54 -5.38 -8.33
CA MET A 1 9.00 -4.59 -7.20
C MET A 1 9.34 -3.14 -7.34
N SER A 2 8.54 -2.27 -6.80
CA SER A 2 8.84 -0.84 -6.75
C SER A 2 9.71 -0.54 -5.53
N THR A 3 10.81 0.17 -5.74
CA THR A 3 11.72 0.62 -4.68
C THR A 3 11.58 2.11 -4.40
N ASN A 4 10.85 2.84 -5.25
CA ASN A 4 10.55 4.25 -5.05
C ASN A 4 9.31 4.37 -4.18
N LEU A 5 9.48 4.20 -2.88
CA LEU A 5 8.38 4.10 -1.92
C LEU A 5 7.90 5.48 -1.49
N ILE A 6 6.58 5.64 -1.43
CA ILE A 6 5.94 6.77 -0.78
C ILE A 6 5.47 6.29 0.58
N THR A 7 5.99 6.89 1.64
CA THR A 7 5.70 6.53 3.03
C THR A 7 5.24 7.74 3.82
N LEU A 8 4.50 7.48 4.89
CA LEU A 8 4.11 8.50 5.85
C LEU A 8 4.39 7.98 7.26
N GLU A 9 4.49 8.91 8.21
CA GLU A 9 4.62 8.55 9.61
C GLU A 9 3.26 8.30 10.24
N MET A 10 3.20 7.46 11.25
CA MET A 10 1.94 7.10 11.91
C MET A 10 1.22 8.29 12.58
N ASP A 11 1.96 9.36 12.87
CA ASP A 11 1.41 10.59 13.42
C ASP A 11 0.98 11.61 12.36
N ASP A 12 1.23 11.32 11.09
CA ASP A 12 0.67 12.12 9.99
C ASP A 12 -0.86 11.91 9.94
N ASP A 13 -1.57 12.85 9.33
CA ASP A 13 -3.02 12.83 9.30
C ASP A 13 -3.59 12.31 7.96
N LEU A 14 -4.89 12.06 7.95
CA LEU A 14 -5.61 11.59 6.76
C LEU A 14 -5.55 12.59 5.61
N GLY A 15 -5.52 13.88 5.91
CA GLY A 15 -5.43 14.92 4.88
C GLY A 15 -4.16 14.80 4.06
N LYS A 16 -3.03 14.50 4.72
CA LYS A 16 -1.76 14.30 4.05
C LYS A 16 -1.78 13.07 3.15
N ALA A 17 -2.36 11.96 3.65
CA ALA A 17 -2.51 10.75 2.86
C ALA A 17 -3.44 10.98 1.66
N LYS A 18 -4.58 11.66 1.86
CA LYS A 18 -5.51 12.00 0.79
C LYS A 18 -4.83 12.80 -0.31
N ALA A 19 -4.04 13.82 0.07
CA ALA A 19 -3.32 14.64 -0.90
C ALA A 19 -2.38 13.79 -1.76
N ILE A 20 -1.68 12.82 -1.15
CA ILE A 20 -0.79 11.92 -1.88
C ILE A 20 -1.58 11.05 -2.85
N PHE A 21 -2.69 10.46 -2.43
CA PHE A 21 -3.53 9.64 -3.32
C PHE A 21 -4.13 10.47 -4.48
N ASP A 22 -4.47 11.73 -4.21
CA ASP A 22 -5.02 12.61 -5.25
C ASP A 22 -3.97 13.02 -6.28
N GLN A 23 -2.70 13.14 -5.87
CA GLN A 23 -1.60 13.58 -6.74
C GLN A 23 -0.89 12.45 -7.47
N HIS A 24 -0.93 11.23 -6.93
CA HIS A 24 -0.20 10.07 -7.46
C HIS A 24 -1.16 8.93 -7.78
N LYS A 25 -0.82 8.17 -8.82
CA LYS A 25 -1.63 7.00 -9.22
C LYS A 25 -1.19 5.77 -8.43
N ILE A 26 -1.32 5.85 -7.10
CA ILE A 26 -0.99 4.75 -6.19
C ILE A 26 -2.22 4.39 -5.37
N HIS A 27 -2.24 3.19 -4.82
CA HIS A 27 -3.37 2.69 -4.04
C HIS A 27 -3.00 2.35 -2.60
N HIS A 28 -1.70 2.35 -2.27
CA HIS A 28 -1.19 1.95 -0.97
C HIS A 28 -0.11 2.92 -0.51
N ILE A 29 -0.15 3.29 0.77
CA ILE A 29 0.90 4.06 1.43
C ILE A 29 1.37 3.26 2.63
N LEU A 30 2.68 3.05 2.74
CA LEU A 30 3.27 2.41 3.89
C LEU A 30 3.39 3.43 5.03
N VAL A 31 2.99 3.02 6.23
CA VAL A 31 3.01 3.88 7.41
C VAL A 31 4.10 3.40 8.34
N LEU A 32 4.97 4.32 8.75
CA LEU A 32 6.16 4.02 9.54
C LEU A 32 6.06 4.65 10.92
N ASN A 33 6.72 3.99 11.88
CA ASN A 33 7.07 4.59 13.15
C ASN A 33 8.60 4.66 13.19
N ASP A 34 9.12 5.86 12.97
CA ASP A 34 10.56 6.09 12.74
C ASP A 34 11.09 5.16 11.63
N LYS A 35 11.55 4.49 11.15
CA LYS A 35 11.92 3.67 9.97
C LYS A 35 11.19 2.34 9.90
N GLU A 36 10.50 1.95 10.99
CA GLU A 36 9.85 0.64 11.07
C GLU A 36 8.45 0.68 10.48
N LEU A 37 8.15 -0.30 9.62
CA LEU A 37 6.81 -0.46 9.05
C LEU A 37 5.83 -0.89 10.14
N VAL A 38 4.78 -0.11 10.37
CA VAL A 38 3.77 -0.39 11.39
C VAL A 38 2.36 -0.52 10.83
N GLY A 39 2.14 -0.07 9.61
CA GLY A 39 0.82 -0.16 9.00
C GLY A 39 0.84 0.11 7.51
N VAL A 40 -0.30 -0.14 6.89
CA VAL A 40 -0.57 0.19 5.49
C VAL A 40 -1.91 0.89 5.44
N ILE A 41 -2.01 1.93 4.62
CA ILE A 41 -3.27 2.59 4.37
C ILE A 41 -3.54 2.59 2.86
N THR A 42 -4.78 2.31 2.47
CA THR A 42 -5.19 2.29 1.07
C THR A 42 -6.09 3.49 0.78
N ASP A 43 -6.25 3.80 -0.50
CA ASP A 43 -7.18 4.83 -0.94
C ASP A 43 -8.61 4.49 -0.51
N ARG A 44 -8.98 3.19 -0.50
CA ARG A 44 -10.29 2.74 0.00
C ARG A 44 -10.48 3.07 1.48
N ASP A 45 -9.43 2.88 2.28
CA ASP A 45 -9.49 3.19 3.72
C ASP A 45 -9.77 4.67 3.93
N ILE A 46 -9.13 5.53 3.14
CA ILE A 46 -9.36 6.98 3.19
C ILE A 46 -10.80 7.30 2.85
N TYR A 47 -11.32 6.79 1.73
CA TYR A 47 -12.68 7.11 1.27
C TYR A 47 -13.76 6.58 2.20
N LYS A 48 -13.51 5.50 2.94
CA LYS A 48 -14.44 5.01 3.95
C LYS A 48 -14.59 5.95 5.14
N HIS A 49 -13.54 6.70 5.46
CA HIS A 49 -13.51 7.58 6.63
C HIS A 49 -13.86 9.02 6.28
N LEU A 50 -13.92 9.38 4.99
CA LEU A 50 -14.17 10.75 4.57
C LEU A 50 -15.60 10.94 4.07
N SER A 51 -16.13 12.13 4.35
CA SER A 51 -17.41 12.56 3.82
C SER A 51 -17.29 12.95 2.34
N PRO A 52 -18.33 12.71 1.50
CA PRO A 52 -18.31 13.13 0.10
C PRO A 52 -18.25 14.65 -0.09
N THR A 53 -18.50 15.44 0.96
CA THR A 53 -18.46 16.91 0.90
C THR A 53 -17.05 17.47 1.09
N ILE A 54 -16.08 16.64 1.53
CA ILE A 54 -14.69 17.08 1.72
C ILE A 54 -14.09 17.54 0.40
N GLY A 55 -13.44 18.71 0.43
CA GLY A 55 -12.84 19.32 -0.75
C GLY A 55 -13.84 20.07 -1.63
N THR A 56 -15.10 20.15 -1.25
CA THR A 56 -16.15 20.88 -1.94
C THR A 56 -16.56 22.15 -1.17
N LYS A 57 -17.36 22.99 -1.80
CA LYS A 57 -17.90 24.18 -1.12
C LYS A 57 -18.84 23.83 0.04
N LYS A 58 -19.28 22.57 0.11
CA LYS A 58 -20.17 22.08 1.18
C LYS A 58 -19.38 21.47 2.34
N GLU A 59 -18.05 21.57 2.34
CA GLU A 59 -17.21 21.04 3.40
C GLU A 59 -17.61 21.66 4.75
N THR A 60 -17.75 20.79 5.75
CA THR A 60 -18.17 21.17 7.10
C THR A 60 -16.97 21.13 8.06
N PRO A 61 -17.07 21.75 9.27
CA PRO A 61 -16.02 21.60 10.29
C PRO A 61 -15.75 20.13 10.67
N ARG A 62 -16.79 19.29 10.62
CA ARG A 62 -16.63 17.84 10.86
C ARG A 62 -15.75 17.21 9.79
N ASP A 63 -15.93 17.58 8.53
CA ASP A 63 -15.09 17.10 7.41
C ASP A 63 -13.64 17.47 7.64
N TYR A 64 -13.39 18.70 8.05
CA TYR A 64 -12.04 19.17 8.36
C TYR A 64 -11.42 18.37 9.52
N SER A 65 -12.19 18.09 10.56
CA SER A 65 -11.73 17.28 11.70
C SER A 65 -11.37 15.87 11.28
N LEU A 66 -12.11 15.26 10.34
CA LEU A 66 -11.81 13.93 9.82
C LEU A 66 -10.45 13.90 9.12
N LEU A 67 -10.11 14.96 8.37
CA LEU A 67 -8.82 15.06 7.70
C LEU A 67 -7.66 15.16 8.68
N GLN A 68 -7.88 15.61 9.91
CA GLN A 68 -6.86 15.72 10.93
C GLN A 68 -6.66 14.44 11.74
N LYS A 69 -7.46 13.41 11.49
CA LYS A 69 -7.36 12.14 12.18
C LYS A 69 -6.01 11.48 11.86
N LYS A 70 -5.32 11.00 12.89
CA LYS A 70 -3.98 10.39 12.75
C LYS A 70 -4.07 9.05 12.04
N LEU A 71 -3.06 8.75 11.23
CA LEU A 71 -3.02 7.51 10.44
C LEU A 71 -3.03 6.26 11.30
N HIS A 72 -2.38 6.28 12.46
CA HIS A 72 -2.35 5.12 13.35
C HIS A 72 -3.73 4.71 13.86
N LEU A 73 -4.74 5.58 13.76
CA LEU A 73 -6.11 5.28 14.16
C LEU A 73 -6.91 4.57 13.06
N VAL A 74 -6.46 4.64 11.81
CA VAL A 74 -7.20 4.09 10.66
C VAL A 74 -6.42 3.08 9.84
N MET A 75 -5.11 3.02 9.96
CA MET A 75 -4.27 2.12 9.17
C MET A 75 -4.53 0.65 9.51
N ASN A 76 -4.29 -0.22 8.55
CA ASN A 76 -4.30 -1.65 8.79
C ASN A 76 -2.97 -2.06 9.43
N ARG A 77 -3.04 -2.63 10.65
CA ARG A 77 -1.88 -3.08 11.41
C ARG A 77 -1.61 -4.57 11.24
N ASN A 78 -2.53 -5.30 10.63
CA ASN A 78 -2.37 -6.74 10.39
C ASN A 78 -1.58 -6.94 9.10
N LEU A 79 -0.26 -6.81 9.22
CA LEU A 79 0.64 -6.77 8.07
C LEU A 79 1.07 -8.17 7.64
N THR A 80 1.06 -8.42 6.34
CA THR A 80 1.76 -9.52 5.70
C THR A 80 2.95 -8.92 4.97
N THR A 81 4.15 -9.39 5.28
CA THR A 81 5.41 -8.89 4.70
C THR A 81 6.24 -10.05 4.16
N ALA A 82 7.21 -9.73 3.32
CA ALA A 82 8.15 -10.68 2.77
C ALA A 82 9.58 -10.14 2.83
N SER A 83 10.55 -11.03 2.64
CA SER A 83 11.96 -10.71 2.60
C SER A 83 12.43 -10.66 1.14
N VAL A 84 13.53 -9.93 0.86
CA VAL A 84 14.16 -9.92 -0.46
C VAL A 84 14.62 -11.30 -0.91
N ASN A 85 14.81 -12.23 0.03
CA ASN A 85 15.24 -13.60 -0.25
C ASN A 85 14.07 -14.54 -0.57
N ASP A 86 12.82 -14.09 -0.41
CA ASP A 86 11.65 -14.90 -0.72
C ASP A 86 11.49 -15.04 -2.23
N THR A 87 11.02 -16.21 -2.66
CA THR A 87 10.80 -16.51 -4.07
C THR A 87 9.49 -15.92 -4.57
N LEU A 88 9.35 -15.86 -5.90
CA LEU A 88 8.10 -15.46 -6.53
C LEU A 88 6.94 -16.37 -6.11
N ASN A 89 7.18 -17.69 -6.03
CA ASN A 89 6.16 -18.65 -5.62
C ASN A 89 5.70 -18.41 -4.19
N GLU A 90 6.64 -18.11 -3.28
CA GLU A 90 6.32 -17.76 -1.90
C GLU A 90 5.47 -16.49 -1.84
N ALA A 91 5.81 -15.48 -2.63
CA ALA A 91 5.04 -14.24 -2.71
C ALA A 91 3.61 -14.50 -3.23
N VAL A 92 3.46 -15.31 -4.27
CA VAL A 92 2.16 -15.67 -4.82
C VAL A 92 1.28 -16.33 -3.76
N LEU A 93 1.85 -17.25 -2.97
CA LEU A 93 1.12 -17.91 -1.90
C LEU A 93 0.70 -16.93 -0.81
N LEU A 94 1.55 -15.97 -0.46
CA LEU A 94 1.21 -14.93 0.52
C LEU A 94 0.02 -14.08 0.05
N PHE A 95 0.01 -13.70 -1.23
CA PHE A 95 -1.12 -12.96 -1.80
C PHE A 95 -2.42 -13.75 -1.73
N HIS A 96 -2.36 -15.01 -2.12
CA HIS A 96 -3.54 -15.86 -2.16
C HIS A 96 -4.07 -16.18 -0.75
N ASP A 97 -3.18 -16.63 0.14
CA ASP A 97 -3.57 -17.13 1.45
C ASP A 97 -4.04 -16.03 2.39
N ASN A 98 -3.53 -14.81 2.22
CA ASN A 98 -3.84 -13.67 3.09
C ASN A 98 -4.82 -12.67 2.46
N HIS A 99 -5.26 -12.90 1.21
CA HIS A 99 -6.21 -12.02 0.50
C HIS A 99 -5.75 -10.56 0.46
N ILE A 100 -4.45 -10.35 0.24
CA ILE A 100 -3.86 -9.01 0.19
C ILE A 100 -3.69 -8.53 -1.25
N SER A 101 -3.62 -7.22 -1.44
CA SER A 101 -3.42 -6.60 -2.75
C SER A 101 -2.01 -6.00 -2.90
N CYS A 102 -1.27 -5.87 -1.82
CA CYS A 102 0.13 -5.47 -1.84
C CYS A 102 0.91 -6.23 -0.80
N LEU A 103 2.21 -6.37 -1.04
CA LEU A 103 3.13 -7.09 -0.17
C LEU A 103 4.37 -6.25 0.03
N PRO A 104 4.51 -5.61 1.20
CA PRO A 104 5.74 -4.89 1.55
C PRO A 104 6.91 -5.87 1.71
N ILE A 105 8.06 -5.50 1.17
CA ILE A 105 9.31 -6.24 1.34
C ILE A 105 10.11 -5.49 2.39
N VAL A 106 10.50 -6.19 3.45
CA VAL A 106 11.19 -5.58 4.59
C VAL A 106 12.48 -6.32 4.90
N ASN A 107 13.38 -5.63 5.62
CA ASN A 107 14.59 -6.23 6.18
C ASN A 107 14.30 -6.79 7.59
N ASP A 108 15.34 -7.29 8.26
CA ASP A 108 15.21 -7.88 9.59
C ASP A 108 14.75 -6.90 10.67
N LYS A 109 14.88 -5.60 10.41
CA LYS A 109 14.43 -4.54 11.31
C LYS A 109 13.03 -4.01 10.97
N MET A 110 12.31 -4.68 10.07
CA MET A 110 11.00 -4.24 9.57
C MET A 110 11.06 -2.91 8.82
N GLU A 111 12.21 -2.54 8.30
CA GLU A 111 12.33 -1.36 7.45
C GLU A 111 11.91 -1.73 6.02
N PRO A 112 11.02 -0.96 5.37
CA PRO A 112 10.57 -1.30 4.04
C PRO A 112 11.64 -1.05 3.00
N LEU A 113 11.86 -2.04 2.14
CA LEU A 113 12.82 -2.00 1.04
C LEU A 113 12.13 -1.86 -0.32
N GLY A 114 10.90 -2.30 -0.41
CA GLY A 114 10.12 -2.25 -1.62
C GLY A 114 8.68 -2.67 -1.36
N ILE A 115 7.88 -2.64 -2.42
CA ILE A 115 6.49 -3.10 -2.36
C ILE A 115 6.17 -3.84 -3.66
N ILE A 116 5.43 -4.94 -3.54
CA ILE A 116 4.93 -5.72 -4.66
C ILE A 116 3.41 -5.67 -4.62
N SER A 117 2.78 -5.34 -5.76
CA SER A 117 1.34 -5.45 -5.92
C SER A 117 0.98 -6.76 -6.64
N TRP A 118 -0.29 -7.17 -6.55
CA TRP A 118 -0.77 -8.30 -7.32
C TRP A 118 -0.59 -8.06 -8.84
N ARG A 119 -0.61 -6.79 -9.26
CA ARG A 119 -0.38 -6.41 -10.65
C ARG A 119 1.06 -6.71 -11.07
N ASP A 120 2.03 -6.46 -10.19
CA ASP A 120 3.44 -6.82 -10.45
C ASP A 120 3.60 -8.33 -10.61
N ILE A 121 2.95 -9.12 -9.77
CA ILE A 121 2.95 -10.58 -9.85
C ILE A 121 2.35 -11.04 -11.17
N LEU A 122 1.20 -10.50 -11.55
CA LEU A 122 0.54 -10.85 -12.79
C LEU A 122 1.41 -10.52 -14.00
N LYS A 123 2.11 -9.38 -13.98
CA LYS A 123 3.03 -8.96 -15.04
C LYS A 123 4.16 -9.98 -15.23
N VAL A 124 4.77 -10.44 -14.14
CA VAL A 124 5.85 -11.42 -14.19
C VAL A 124 5.32 -12.76 -14.74
N ILE A 125 4.17 -13.21 -14.27
CA ILE A 125 3.55 -14.46 -14.75
C ILE A 125 3.23 -14.36 -16.25
N ALA A 126 2.70 -13.24 -16.69
CA ALA A 126 2.38 -13.01 -18.10
C ALA A 126 3.64 -13.07 -18.98
N LEU A 127 4.75 -12.49 -18.52
CA LEU A 127 6.02 -12.54 -19.25
C LEU A 127 6.56 -13.96 -19.33
N GLN A 128 6.49 -14.73 -18.25
CA GLN A 128 6.93 -16.12 -18.24
C GLN A 128 6.09 -16.97 -19.20
N TYR A 129 4.78 -16.78 -19.20
CA TYR A 129 3.87 -17.49 -20.09
C TYR A 129 4.14 -17.16 -21.55
N ARG A 130 4.36 -15.88 -21.85
CA ARG A 130 4.69 -15.42 -23.21
C ARG A 130 6.00 -16.03 -23.71
N ASN A 131 7.04 -16.08 -22.89
CA ASN A 131 8.32 -16.70 -23.21
C ASN A 131 8.16 -18.17 -23.47
N LYS A 132 7.33 -18.87 -22.68
CA LYS A 132 7.03 -20.29 -22.89
C LYS A 132 6.36 -20.54 -24.23
N LEU A 133 5.36 -19.73 -24.59
CA LEU A 133 4.67 -19.83 -25.88
C LEU A 133 5.65 -19.59 -27.05
N THR A 134 6.57 -18.64 -26.93
CA THR A 134 7.55 -18.34 -27.96
C THR A 134 8.55 -19.50 -28.12
N SER A 135 8.97 -20.15 -27.03
CA SER A 135 9.91 -21.27 -27.09
C SER A 135 9.29 -22.55 -27.65
N GLU A 136 7.97 -22.69 -27.60
CA GLU A 136 7.24 -23.84 -28.16
C GLU A 136 7.03 -23.74 -29.68
N LYS A 137 7.34 -22.61 -30.27
CA LYS A 137 7.29 -22.40 -31.71
C LYS A 137 8.65 -22.72 -32.32
#